data_c5ce1a1177990399da0b381384a97fd6
#
_entry.id   c5ce1a1177990399da0b381384a97fd6
#
_cell.length_a   1.000
_cell.length_b   1.000
_cell.length_c   1.000
_cell.angle_alpha   90.00
_cell.angle_beta   90.00
_cell.angle_gamma   90.00
#
_symmetry.space_group_name_H-M   'P 1'
#
loop_
_entity.id
_entity.type
_entity.pdbx_description
1 polymer ?
#
loop_
_entity_poly.entity_id
_entity_poly.type
_entity_poly.pdbx_seq_one_letter_code
_entity_poly.pdbx_strand_id
1 'polypeptide(L)'
;MKYFLLAINLIIFLYCESPQKESTNALTEEIISVVYMSANNKSKSQIDDFSDYYQKQMKALEPDVLSWRFFKSGSDKITLIERYKNEGAILNHIKNVSKQGVMEEDFIKFMDHFIVDSLTYYGDLTNDFKHTIESFGMKTIYSTDIAGFSK
;
A
#
# COMPACT_ATOMS: atom_id res chain seq x y z
N MET A 1 -37.34 -7.53 -70.66
CA MET A 1 -36.12 -7.49 -69.81
C MET A 1 -36.42 -6.68 -68.57
N LYS A 2 -36.57 -7.36 -67.40
CA LYS A 2 -36.96 -6.76 -66.17
C LYS A 2 -35.67 -6.53 -65.31
N TYR A 3 -35.36 -5.28 -65.01
CA TYR A 3 -34.25 -4.94 -64.12
C TYR A 3 -34.73 -5.05 -62.66
N PHE A 4 -34.11 -5.98 -61.92
CA PHE A 4 -34.37 -6.20 -60.52
C PHE A 4 -33.38 -5.34 -59.73
N LEU A 5 -33.85 -4.21 -59.15
CA LEU A 5 -33.04 -3.35 -58.24
C LEU A 5 -33.04 -3.95 -56.87
N LEU A 6 -31.88 -4.46 -56.46
CA LEU A 6 -31.62 -4.95 -55.11
C LEU A 6 -31.24 -3.76 -54.21
N ALA A 7 -32.17 -3.35 -53.36
CA ALA A 7 -31.88 -2.32 -52.32
C ALA A 7 -31.19 -2.99 -51.14
N ILE A 8 -29.90 -2.72 -50.96
CA ILE A 8 -29.13 -3.13 -49.79
C ILE A 8 -29.44 -2.13 -48.68
N ASN A 9 -30.20 -2.57 -47.67
CA ASN A 9 -30.39 -1.83 -46.42
C ASN A 9 -29.14 -1.98 -45.56
N LEU A 10 -28.32 -0.95 -45.48
CA LEU A 10 -27.19 -0.84 -44.58
C LEU A 10 -27.72 -0.43 -43.19
N ILE A 11 -27.91 -1.40 -42.33
CA ILE A 11 -28.25 -1.14 -40.92
C ILE A 11 -26.97 -0.74 -40.19
N ILE A 12 -26.80 0.54 -39.95
CA ILE A 12 -25.73 1.08 -39.10
C ILE A 12 -26.15 0.84 -37.66
N PHE A 13 -25.57 -0.18 -37.01
CA PHE A 13 -25.64 -0.32 -35.56
C PHE A 13 -24.79 0.78 -34.94
N LEU A 14 -25.44 1.85 -34.45
CA LEU A 14 -24.84 2.77 -33.50
C LEU A 14 -24.64 2.02 -32.19
N TYR A 15 -23.44 1.50 -32.01
CA TYR A 15 -22.98 1.06 -30.68
C TYR A 15 -22.86 2.31 -29.83
N CYS A 16 -23.88 2.55 -29.01
CA CYS A 16 -23.81 3.48 -27.89
C CYS A 16 -22.97 2.78 -26.79
N GLU A 17 -21.67 3.02 -26.78
CA GLU A 17 -20.86 2.67 -25.63
C GLU A 17 -21.37 3.52 -24.47
N SER A 18 -22.05 2.86 -23.54
CA SER A 18 -22.37 3.47 -22.27
C SER A 18 -21.04 3.81 -21.59
N PRO A 19 -20.85 5.05 -21.07
CA PRO A 19 -19.64 5.34 -20.33
C PRO A 19 -19.54 4.35 -19.18
N GLN A 20 -18.49 3.53 -19.22
CA GLN A 20 -18.15 2.63 -18.14
C GLN A 20 -17.99 3.49 -16.90
N LYS A 21 -18.91 3.36 -15.96
CA LYS A 21 -18.84 4.03 -14.67
C LYS A 21 -17.59 3.47 -14.01
N GLU A 22 -16.48 4.22 -14.10
CA GLU A 22 -15.29 3.90 -13.31
C GLU A 22 -15.75 3.66 -11.88
N SER A 23 -15.45 2.47 -11.38
CA SER A 23 -15.72 2.10 -10.00
C SER A 23 -14.86 2.99 -9.11
N THR A 24 -15.42 4.11 -8.67
CA THR A 24 -14.77 5.05 -7.73
C THR A 24 -14.64 4.47 -6.32
N ASN A 25 -15.11 3.23 -6.07
CA ASN A 25 -15.14 2.61 -4.74
C ASN A 25 -13.85 1.88 -4.35
N ALA A 26 -12.87 1.73 -5.24
CA ALA A 26 -11.65 0.98 -4.89
C ALA A 26 -10.67 1.77 -4.00
N LEU A 27 -10.89 3.05 -3.78
CA LEU A 27 -9.92 3.96 -3.14
C LEU A 27 -10.36 4.52 -1.78
N THR A 28 -11.59 4.26 -1.37
CA THR A 28 -12.10 4.67 -0.06
C THR A 28 -11.60 3.77 1.08
N GLU A 29 -11.02 2.62 0.78
CA GLU A 29 -10.49 1.67 1.76
C GLU A 29 -8.97 1.69 1.86
N GLU A 30 -8.27 2.44 0.98
CA GLU A 30 -6.82 2.51 1.01
C GLU A 30 -6.33 3.14 2.30
N ILE A 31 -5.33 2.49 2.92
CA ILE A 31 -4.68 3.01 4.12
C ILE A 31 -3.23 3.37 3.78
N ILE A 32 -2.82 4.56 4.19
CA ILE A 32 -1.44 5.00 4.13
C ILE A 32 -0.83 4.90 5.53
N SER A 33 0.30 4.21 5.64
CA SER A 33 1.11 4.17 6.85
C SER A 33 2.39 4.96 6.64
N VAL A 34 2.73 5.81 7.58
CA VAL A 34 4.00 6.55 7.61
C VAL A 34 4.75 6.15 8.87
N VAL A 35 5.88 5.45 8.69
CA VAL A 35 6.74 5.00 9.78
C VAL A 35 7.94 5.94 9.87
N TYR A 36 8.09 6.61 11.00
CA TYR A 36 9.25 7.43 11.30
C TYR A 36 10.26 6.59 12.06
N MET A 37 11.50 6.59 11.58
CA MET A 37 12.56 5.72 12.06
C MET A 37 13.90 6.43 12.17
N SER A 38 14.78 5.82 12.95
CA SER A 38 16.20 6.17 13.00
C SER A 38 17.05 4.97 12.61
N ALA A 39 18.24 5.22 12.03
CA ALA A 39 19.21 4.17 11.76
C ALA A 39 19.74 3.58 13.09
N ASN A 40 19.73 2.25 13.20
CA ASN A 40 20.21 1.55 14.39
C ASN A 40 21.72 1.24 14.26
N ASN A 41 22.57 2.22 14.51
CA ASN A 41 24.04 2.08 14.42
C ASN A 41 24.55 1.50 13.08
N LYS A 42 23.79 1.66 12.01
CA LYS A 42 24.16 1.23 10.65
C LYS A 42 24.71 2.39 9.85
N SER A 43 25.69 2.11 9.00
CA SER A 43 26.20 3.08 8.04
C SER A 43 25.15 3.42 6.98
N LYS A 44 25.37 4.54 6.29
CA LYS A 44 24.49 4.95 5.19
C LYS A 44 24.34 3.85 4.13
N SER A 45 25.45 3.19 3.75
CA SER A 45 25.42 2.11 2.74
C SER A 45 24.58 0.93 3.24
N GLN A 46 24.77 0.49 4.49
CA GLN A 46 23.99 -0.61 5.04
C GLN A 46 22.47 -0.31 5.03
N ILE A 47 22.09 0.93 5.36
CA ILE A 47 20.69 1.37 5.29
C ILE A 47 20.17 1.34 3.84
N ASP A 48 20.95 1.83 2.87
CA ASP A 48 20.57 1.85 1.46
C ASP A 48 20.40 0.43 0.91
N ASP A 49 21.40 -0.42 1.13
CA ASP A 49 21.41 -1.81 0.64
C ASP A 49 20.27 -2.62 1.26
N PHE A 50 20.03 -2.46 2.58
CA PHE A 50 18.94 -3.15 3.25
C PHE A 50 17.56 -2.64 2.81
N SER A 51 17.38 -1.34 2.63
CA SER A 51 16.12 -0.77 2.14
C SER A 51 15.77 -1.30 0.74
N ASP A 52 16.77 -1.40 -0.16
CA ASP A 52 16.58 -1.98 -1.50
C ASP A 52 16.24 -3.48 -1.43
N TYR A 53 16.89 -4.22 -0.55
CA TYR A 53 16.57 -5.63 -0.30
C TYR A 53 15.13 -5.78 0.21
N TYR A 54 14.78 -5.07 1.29
CA TYR A 54 13.50 -5.26 1.97
C TYR A 54 12.31 -4.90 1.08
N GLN A 55 12.41 -3.80 0.30
CA GLN A 55 11.34 -3.43 -0.65
C GLN A 55 11.10 -4.50 -1.73
N LYS A 56 12.14 -5.27 -2.12
CA LYS A 56 11.99 -6.39 -3.06
C LYS A 56 11.24 -7.56 -2.43
N GLN A 57 11.52 -7.86 -1.15
CA GLN A 57 10.78 -8.88 -0.41
C GLN A 57 9.30 -8.48 -0.26
N MET A 58 9.01 -7.23 0.12
CA MET A 58 7.65 -6.71 0.21
C MET A 58 6.90 -6.87 -1.11
N LYS A 59 7.52 -6.46 -2.23
CA LYS A 59 6.91 -6.59 -3.56
C LYS A 59 6.62 -8.05 -3.96
N ALA A 60 7.44 -8.99 -3.52
CA ALA A 60 7.31 -10.40 -3.87
C ALA A 60 6.29 -11.15 -3.01
N LEU A 61 6.18 -10.78 -1.73
CA LEU A 61 5.45 -11.57 -0.72
C LEU A 61 4.15 -10.92 -0.25
N GLU A 62 3.93 -9.63 -0.54
CA GLU A 62 2.80 -8.85 -0.05
C GLU A 62 1.96 -8.26 -1.21
N PRO A 63 1.10 -9.05 -1.86
CA PRO A 63 0.38 -8.64 -3.07
C PRO A 63 -0.64 -7.52 -2.84
N ASP A 64 -1.12 -7.32 -1.60
CA ASP A 64 -2.07 -6.27 -1.24
C ASP A 64 -1.41 -4.98 -0.72
N VAL A 65 -0.06 -4.93 -0.74
CA VAL A 65 0.73 -3.71 -0.53
C VAL A 65 0.85 -2.97 -1.86
N LEU A 66 0.27 -1.78 -1.94
CA LEU A 66 0.21 -0.96 -3.16
C LEU A 66 1.51 -0.18 -3.40
N SER A 67 2.21 0.20 -2.32
CA SER A 67 3.47 0.94 -2.39
C SER A 67 4.28 0.76 -1.12
N TRP A 68 5.62 0.71 -1.28
CA TRP A 68 6.59 0.62 -0.19
C TRP A 68 7.81 1.47 -0.52
N ARG A 69 8.02 2.57 0.21
CA ARG A 69 9.05 3.54 -0.18
C ARG A 69 9.79 4.09 1.03
N PHE A 70 11.12 3.92 1.04
CA PHE A 70 12.01 4.53 2.02
C PHE A 70 12.50 5.89 1.57
N PHE A 71 12.54 6.84 2.50
CA PHE A 71 13.07 8.19 2.30
C PHE A 71 14.06 8.53 3.40
N LYS A 72 15.15 9.22 3.05
CA LYS A 72 16.08 9.78 4.02
C LYS A 72 15.68 11.21 4.37
N SER A 73 15.65 11.51 5.67
CA SER A 73 15.32 12.83 6.22
C SER A 73 16.45 13.29 7.14
N GLY A 74 17.64 13.53 6.58
CA GLY A 74 18.86 13.86 7.35
C GLY A 74 19.91 12.75 7.36
N SER A 75 20.79 12.75 8.36
CA SER A 75 21.93 11.81 8.44
C SER A 75 21.50 10.41 8.90
N ASP A 76 20.56 10.33 9.83
CA ASP A 76 20.15 9.12 10.53
C ASP A 76 18.62 8.91 10.57
N LYS A 77 17.84 9.83 10.01
CA LYS A 77 16.37 9.75 10.00
C LYS A 77 15.86 9.17 8.70
N ILE A 78 14.98 8.20 8.83
CA ILE A 78 14.35 7.49 7.72
C ILE A 78 12.82 7.60 7.89
N THR A 79 12.14 7.87 6.79
CA THR A 79 10.69 7.80 6.70
C THR A 79 10.33 6.69 5.74
N LEU A 80 9.52 5.73 6.17
CA LEU A 80 8.94 4.73 5.32
C LEU A 80 7.48 5.11 5.06
N ILE A 81 7.09 5.16 3.80
CA ILE A 81 5.70 5.36 3.38
C ILE A 81 5.21 4.07 2.73
N GLU A 82 4.15 3.55 3.30
CA GLU A 82 3.48 2.33 2.90
C GLU A 82 2.06 2.65 2.44
N ARG A 83 1.59 1.99 1.39
CA ARG A 83 0.20 2.08 0.96
C ARG A 83 -0.36 0.67 0.90
N TYR A 84 -1.49 0.47 1.54
CA TYR A 84 -2.18 -0.81 1.64
C TYR A 84 -3.57 -0.70 1.02
N LYS A 85 -4.03 -1.77 0.44
CA LYS A 85 -5.34 -1.85 -0.19
C LYS A 85 -6.48 -1.58 0.81
N ASN A 86 -6.33 -2.03 2.06
CA ASN A 86 -7.28 -1.87 3.16
C ASN A 86 -6.65 -2.32 4.49
N GLU A 87 -7.39 -2.24 5.60
CA GLU A 87 -6.95 -2.75 6.91
C GLU A 87 -6.54 -4.22 6.89
N GLY A 88 -7.27 -5.06 6.14
CA GLY A 88 -6.97 -6.49 6.02
C GLY A 88 -5.58 -6.75 5.46
N ALA A 89 -5.12 -5.90 4.53
CA ALA A 89 -3.76 -5.99 3.99
C ALA A 89 -2.70 -5.69 5.06
N ILE A 90 -2.94 -4.71 5.94
CA ILE A 90 -2.03 -4.40 7.06
C ILE A 90 -2.02 -5.55 8.08
N LEU A 91 -3.19 -6.08 8.43
CA LEU A 91 -3.27 -7.21 9.36
C LEU A 91 -2.58 -8.46 8.80
N ASN A 92 -2.65 -8.69 7.49
CA ASN A 92 -1.89 -9.74 6.83
C ASN A 92 -0.39 -9.48 6.88
N HIS A 93 0.05 -8.24 6.62
CA HIS A 93 1.45 -7.84 6.77
C HIS A 93 1.95 -8.12 8.19
N ILE A 94 1.22 -7.68 9.22
CA ILE A 94 1.57 -7.94 10.63
C ILE A 94 1.73 -9.44 10.89
N LYS A 95 0.83 -10.28 10.36
CA LYS A 95 0.92 -11.73 10.46
C LYS A 95 2.20 -12.26 9.78
N ASN A 96 2.51 -11.76 8.58
CA ASN A 96 3.67 -12.22 7.81
C ASN A 96 5.01 -11.88 8.45
N VAL A 97 5.10 -10.74 9.14
CA VAL A 97 6.31 -10.32 9.87
C VAL A 97 6.38 -10.85 11.31
N SER A 98 5.29 -11.44 11.81
CA SER A 98 5.22 -12.02 13.15
C SER A 98 5.90 -13.39 13.19
N LYS A 99 6.02 -13.94 14.41
CA LYS A 99 6.60 -15.29 14.64
C LYS A 99 5.92 -16.34 13.79
N GLN A 100 6.70 -17.15 13.07
CA GLN A 100 6.30 -18.16 12.09
C GLN A 100 5.67 -17.56 10.80
N GLY A 101 5.70 -16.26 10.61
CA GLY A 101 5.31 -15.62 9.37
C GLY A 101 6.40 -15.75 8.30
N VAL A 102 6.00 -15.60 7.04
CA VAL A 102 6.90 -15.79 5.89
C VAL A 102 8.02 -14.74 5.80
N MET A 103 7.89 -13.63 6.52
CA MET A 103 8.86 -12.53 6.59
C MET A 103 9.46 -12.34 7.99
N GLU A 104 9.29 -13.30 8.92
CA GLU A 104 9.81 -13.18 10.30
C GLU A 104 11.32 -12.85 10.32
N GLU A 105 12.13 -13.62 9.56
CA GLU A 105 13.59 -13.40 9.52
C GLU A 105 13.97 -12.04 8.91
N ASP A 106 13.23 -11.59 7.91
CA ASP A 106 13.46 -10.30 7.27
C ASP A 106 13.06 -9.15 8.20
N PHE A 107 11.99 -9.32 8.97
CA PHE A 107 11.58 -8.34 9.96
C PHE A 107 12.56 -8.24 11.14
N ILE A 108 13.14 -9.35 11.58
CA ILE A 108 14.23 -9.33 12.58
C ILE A 108 15.40 -8.49 12.06
N LYS A 109 15.79 -8.64 10.79
CA LYS A 109 16.81 -7.80 10.16
C LYS A 109 16.37 -6.35 10.03
N PHE A 110 15.07 -6.10 9.76
CA PHE A 110 14.52 -4.75 9.72
C PHE A 110 14.71 -4.04 11.07
N MET A 111 14.37 -4.69 12.16
CA MET A 111 14.55 -4.15 13.51
C MET A 111 16.03 -4.04 13.93
N ASP A 112 16.94 -4.79 13.32
CA ASP A 112 18.39 -4.61 13.47
C ASP A 112 18.93 -3.38 12.71
N HIS A 113 18.26 -2.95 11.65
CA HIS A 113 18.66 -1.79 10.85
C HIS A 113 17.98 -0.49 11.28
N PHE A 114 16.76 -0.57 11.81
CA PHE A 114 15.92 0.58 12.12
C PHE A 114 15.39 0.54 13.57
N ILE A 115 15.33 1.70 14.18
CA ILE A 115 14.58 1.96 15.40
C ILE A 115 13.31 2.69 14.98
N VAL A 116 12.16 2.11 15.26
CA VAL A 116 10.86 2.74 14.96
C VAL A 116 10.56 3.79 16.03
N ASP A 117 10.48 5.05 15.63
CA ASP A 117 10.21 6.18 16.52
C ASP A 117 8.68 6.39 16.71
N SER A 118 7.90 6.29 15.65
CA SER A 118 6.44 6.42 15.66
C SER A 118 5.81 5.97 14.34
N LEU A 119 4.49 5.71 14.37
CA LEU A 119 3.66 5.43 13.20
C LEU A 119 2.53 6.44 13.09
N THR A 120 2.16 6.77 11.86
CA THR A 120 0.93 7.50 11.56
C THR A 120 0.16 6.77 10.49
N TYR A 121 -1.11 6.49 10.75
CA TYR A 121 -2.02 5.91 9.78
C TYR A 121 -2.99 6.98 9.27
N TYR A 122 -3.23 6.98 7.96
CA TYR A 122 -4.19 7.85 7.27
C TYR A 122 -5.21 6.96 6.57
N GLY A 123 -6.49 7.23 6.82
CA GLY A 123 -7.63 6.49 6.27
C GLY A 123 -8.70 6.21 7.33
N ASP A 124 -9.81 5.62 6.91
CA ASP A 124 -10.93 5.28 7.79
C ASP A 124 -10.67 3.93 8.46
N LEU A 125 -10.19 3.97 9.70
CA LEU A 125 -9.77 2.80 10.45
C LEU A 125 -10.80 2.42 11.51
N THR A 126 -11.08 1.11 11.61
CA THR A 126 -11.98 0.57 12.63
C THR A 126 -11.36 0.65 14.03
N ASN A 127 -12.21 0.64 15.06
CA ASN A 127 -11.73 0.60 16.43
C ASN A 127 -10.97 -0.70 16.75
N ASP A 128 -11.41 -1.83 16.19
CA ASP A 128 -10.75 -3.13 16.39
C ASP A 128 -9.32 -3.12 15.82
N PHE A 129 -9.14 -2.51 14.64
CA PHE A 129 -7.81 -2.30 14.07
C PHE A 129 -6.94 -1.45 15.00
N LYS A 130 -7.45 -0.29 15.45
CA LYS A 130 -6.71 0.62 16.35
C LYS A 130 -6.29 -0.10 17.64
N HIS A 131 -7.18 -0.85 18.28
CA HIS A 131 -6.85 -1.66 19.45
C HIS A 131 -5.77 -2.71 19.17
N THR A 132 -5.81 -3.35 17.98
CA THR A 132 -4.77 -4.29 17.59
C THR A 132 -3.40 -3.61 17.49
N ILE A 133 -3.32 -2.45 16.81
CA ILE A 133 -2.06 -1.70 16.66
C ILE A 133 -1.54 -1.18 18.00
N GLU A 134 -2.42 -0.66 18.86
CA GLU A 134 -2.07 -0.15 20.19
C GLU A 134 -1.48 -1.25 21.08
N SER A 135 -1.90 -2.50 20.90
CA SER A 135 -1.35 -3.64 21.67
C SER A 135 0.14 -3.87 21.46
N PHE A 136 0.73 -3.35 20.37
CA PHE A 136 2.18 -3.41 20.14
C PHE A 136 2.98 -2.35 20.91
N GLY A 137 2.31 -1.42 21.60
CA GLY A 137 2.94 -0.42 22.45
C GLY A 137 3.74 0.65 21.70
N MET A 138 3.57 0.77 20.38
CA MET A 138 4.22 1.79 19.57
C MET A 138 3.44 3.12 19.64
N LYS A 139 4.17 4.23 19.61
CA LYS A 139 3.55 5.56 19.49
C LYS A 139 2.86 5.67 18.14
N THR A 140 1.52 5.68 18.13
CA THR A 140 0.71 5.69 16.92
C THR A 140 -0.22 6.90 16.88
N ILE A 141 -0.39 7.48 15.70
CA ILE A 141 -1.32 8.57 15.39
C ILE A 141 -2.26 8.08 14.30
N TYR A 142 -3.54 8.44 14.39
CA TYR A 142 -4.57 8.11 13.41
C TYR A 142 -5.19 9.38 12.83
N SER A 143 -5.35 9.42 11.53
CA SER A 143 -5.96 10.54 10.79
C SER A 143 -6.99 10.02 9.81
N THR A 144 -8.21 10.51 9.90
CA THR A 144 -9.32 10.14 9.03
C THR A 144 -9.31 10.99 7.75
N ASP A 145 -9.70 10.40 6.63
CA ASP A 145 -9.82 11.09 5.36
C ASP A 145 -10.91 12.18 5.43
N ILE A 146 -10.61 13.33 4.84
CA ILE A 146 -11.59 14.42 4.66
C ILE A 146 -12.03 14.49 3.20
N ALA A 147 -11.07 14.39 2.27
CA ALA A 147 -11.29 14.40 0.82
C ALA A 147 -10.00 13.99 0.10
N GLY A 148 -10.12 13.33 -1.05
CA GLY A 148 -8.97 12.94 -1.85
C GLY A 148 -9.36 12.07 -3.04
N PHE A 149 -8.37 11.72 -3.84
CA PHE A 149 -8.46 10.65 -4.83
C PHE A 149 -7.08 10.00 -4.98
N SER A 150 -7.05 8.71 -5.37
CA SER A 150 -5.86 8.02 -5.87
C SER A 150 -6.10 7.50 -7.29
N LYS A 151 -5.03 7.29 -8.07
CA LYS A 151 -5.06 6.74 -9.42
C LYS A 151 -4.14 5.52 -9.50
#